data_212c3de665b38671485694bf29847ff8
#
_entry.id   212c3de665b38671485694bf29847ff8
#
_cell.length_a   1.000
_cell.length_b   1.000
_cell.length_c   1.000
_cell.angle_alpha   90.00
_cell.angle_beta   90.00
_cell.angle_gamma   90.00
#
_symmetry.space_group_name_H-M   'P 1'
#
loop_
_entity.id
_entity.type
_entity.pdbx_description
1 polymer ?
#
loop_
_entity_poly.entity_id
_entity_poly.type
_entity_poly.pdbx_seq_one_letter_code
_entity_poly.pdbx_strand_id
1 'polypeptide(L)'
;MKKKIALIYGGNSEEAGISIQSGRNVSRNICREKYDVYEVLLKGVDWLVMNPSGDAVQDDLPQRCLEALCAGEAAESVMAAGAGAPVRVDKCTFSFVHQGETVKFDMAFIMIHGTPGENGLLQGYFEMIGVPYNTCSAYVSAITFDKHSCKRFIEHAGVKMAKDVFIRRGSSYNPEEIIGELGLPVFVKPTNGGSSFGITKVKRVEDLEAAVELVFKEYDSVIIEESIVGRELTNGIYANGSELVKLPVTEIVTTREFFDYEAKYLGESQEICPAHIPDELTARIQQTTEKIYRYMGCSGLVRMDYIVRDGEIFFLETNTVPGMTPMSLVPAQVRAAGISMEEFVNTLIENIC
;
A
#
# COMPACT_ATOMS: atom_id res chain seq x y z
N MET A 1 14.72 28.27 5.76
CA MET A 1 15.38 27.00 5.40
C MET A 1 14.33 26.10 4.79
N LYS A 2 14.68 25.32 3.75
CA LYS A 2 13.79 24.30 3.22
C LYS A 2 13.59 23.18 4.26
N LYS A 3 12.40 22.58 4.30
CA LYS A 3 12.18 21.39 5.11
C LYS A 3 12.87 20.18 4.46
N LYS A 4 13.44 19.32 5.28
CA LYS A 4 14.19 18.12 4.87
C LYS A 4 13.31 16.91 4.94
N ILE A 5 13.02 16.32 3.79
CA ILE A 5 12.13 15.16 3.64
C ILE A 5 12.98 13.90 3.52
N ALA A 6 12.74 12.91 4.36
CA ALA A 6 13.16 11.54 4.11
C ALA A 6 12.09 10.83 3.26
N LEU A 7 12.36 10.63 1.98
CA LEU A 7 11.52 9.83 1.10
C LEU A 7 11.94 8.36 1.22
N ILE A 8 11.10 7.57 1.88
CA ILE A 8 11.44 6.20 2.31
C ILE A 8 10.76 5.18 1.41
N TYR A 9 11.55 4.29 0.79
CA TYR A 9 11.08 3.22 -0.09
C TYR A 9 11.89 1.93 0.11
N GLY A 10 11.53 0.86 -0.59
CA GLY A 10 12.06 -0.49 -0.40
C GLY A 10 11.11 -1.36 0.41
N GLY A 11 11.52 -1.75 1.61
CA GLY A 11 10.72 -2.60 2.49
C GLY A 11 11.13 -4.06 2.47
N ASN A 12 10.39 -4.90 3.19
CA ASN A 12 10.70 -6.32 3.43
C ASN A 12 9.75 -7.27 2.70
N SER A 13 8.78 -6.74 1.96
CA SER A 13 7.81 -7.53 1.19
C SER A 13 8.32 -7.82 -0.23
N GLU A 14 7.62 -8.70 -0.93
CA GLU A 14 7.83 -8.97 -2.37
C GLU A 14 7.59 -7.73 -3.25
N GLU A 15 6.93 -6.71 -2.69
CA GLU A 15 6.64 -5.45 -3.38
C GLU A 15 7.77 -4.41 -3.30
N ALA A 16 8.93 -4.76 -2.72
CA ALA A 16 10.05 -3.83 -2.55
C ALA A 16 10.51 -3.18 -3.86
N GLY A 17 10.52 -3.93 -4.97
CA GLY A 17 10.83 -3.41 -6.30
C GLY A 17 9.84 -2.34 -6.78
N ILE A 18 8.55 -2.55 -6.57
CA ILE A 18 7.49 -1.59 -6.90
C ILE A 18 7.57 -0.35 -5.99
N SER A 19 7.90 -0.57 -4.71
CA SER A 19 8.13 0.51 -3.75
C SER A 19 9.26 1.45 -4.20
N ILE A 20 10.38 0.92 -4.70
CA ILE A 20 11.49 1.71 -5.23
C ILE A 20 11.02 2.52 -6.44
N GLN A 21 10.31 1.91 -7.40
CA GLN A 21 9.81 2.61 -8.58
C GLN A 21 8.80 3.72 -8.19
N SER A 22 7.92 3.45 -7.23
CA SER A 22 6.97 4.42 -6.68
C SER A 22 7.70 5.60 -6.02
N GLY A 23 8.67 5.32 -5.15
CA GLY A 23 9.48 6.34 -4.47
C GLY A 23 10.22 7.22 -5.47
N ARG A 24 10.79 6.65 -6.51
CA ARG A 24 11.48 7.41 -7.55
C ARG A 24 10.53 8.29 -8.37
N ASN A 25 9.34 7.79 -8.71
CA ASN A 25 8.34 8.62 -9.37
C ASN A 25 7.91 9.80 -8.48
N VAL A 26 7.71 9.55 -7.19
CA VAL A 26 7.42 10.61 -6.20
C VAL A 26 8.58 11.60 -6.12
N SER A 27 9.83 11.14 -5.99
CA SER A 27 11.03 11.98 -5.91
C SER A 27 11.14 12.99 -7.05
N ARG A 28 10.81 12.56 -8.28
CA ARG A 28 10.84 13.41 -9.48
C ARG A 28 9.76 14.49 -9.49
N ASN A 29 8.70 14.33 -8.68
CA ASN A 29 7.55 15.23 -8.62
C ASN A 29 7.52 16.09 -7.35
N ILE A 30 8.52 15.99 -6.46
CA ILE A 30 8.64 16.88 -5.30
C ILE A 30 9.29 18.20 -5.72
N CYS A 31 8.69 19.32 -5.34
CA CYS A 31 9.20 20.67 -5.58
C CYS A 31 10.51 20.92 -4.82
N ARG A 32 11.65 20.81 -5.51
CA ARG A 32 12.99 21.01 -4.92
C ARG A 32 13.27 22.47 -4.55
N GLU A 33 12.46 23.42 -4.98
CA GLU A 33 12.56 24.81 -4.52
C GLU A 33 12.04 24.96 -3.09
N LYS A 34 11.06 24.17 -2.68
CA LYS A 34 10.45 24.19 -1.34
C LYS A 34 11.13 23.21 -0.36
N TYR A 35 11.64 22.08 -0.84
CA TYR A 35 12.08 20.97 -0.02
C TYR A 35 13.48 20.46 -0.40
N ASP A 36 14.26 20.08 0.61
CA ASP A 36 15.46 19.25 0.45
C ASP A 36 15.02 17.77 0.60
N VAL A 37 15.23 16.96 -0.43
CA VAL A 37 14.73 15.59 -0.47
C VAL A 37 15.87 14.60 -0.43
N TYR A 38 15.84 13.74 0.56
CA TYR A 38 16.78 12.65 0.75
C TYR A 38 16.07 11.32 0.57
N GLU A 39 16.52 10.53 -0.38
CA GLU A 39 15.96 9.23 -0.68
C GLU A 39 16.55 8.19 0.26
N VAL A 40 15.68 7.49 1.01
CA VAL A 40 16.08 6.49 2.01
C VAL A 40 15.59 5.12 1.59
N LEU A 41 16.53 4.25 1.23
CA LEU A 41 16.27 2.83 0.98
C LEU A 41 16.22 2.08 2.31
N LEU A 42 15.11 1.42 2.58
CA LEU A 42 14.91 0.59 3.77
C LEU A 42 14.88 -0.88 3.37
N LYS A 43 15.74 -1.70 4.01
CA LYS A 43 15.70 -3.16 3.91
C LYS A 43 16.12 -3.77 5.25
N GLY A 44 15.20 -4.42 5.92
CA GLY A 44 15.45 -4.97 7.27
C GLY A 44 15.91 -3.91 8.25
N VAL A 45 17.09 -4.10 8.78
CA VAL A 45 17.74 -3.17 9.72
C VAL A 45 18.52 -2.05 9.02
N ASP A 46 18.75 -2.15 7.72
CA ASP A 46 19.52 -1.18 6.95
C ASP A 46 18.64 -0.08 6.38
N TRP A 47 18.93 1.15 6.77
CA TRP A 47 18.30 2.37 6.30
C TRP A 47 19.39 3.26 5.72
N LEU A 48 19.40 3.39 4.38
CA LEU A 48 20.48 3.99 3.61
C LEU A 48 19.99 5.23 2.89
N VAL A 49 20.62 6.38 3.18
CA VAL A 49 20.44 7.61 2.40
C VAL A 49 21.20 7.46 1.10
N MET A 50 20.46 7.42 -0.01
CA MET A 50 21.00 7.16 -1.35
C MET A 50 21.60 8.39 -2.01
N ASN A 51 21.27 9.59 -1.51
CA ASN A 51 21.70 10.89 -2.02
C ASN A 51 22.12 11.84 -0.88
N PRO A 52 23.19 11.53 -0.14
CA PRO A 52 23.59 12.32 1.04
C PRO A 52 23.96 13.76 0.71
N SER A 53 24.31 14.09 -0.54
CA SER A 53 24.51 15.47 -1.03
C SER A 53 23.21 16.22 -1.33
N GLY A 54 22.05 15.53 -1.34
CA GLY A 54 20.77 16.07 -1.75
C GLY A 54 20.48 16.02 -3.26
N ASP A 55 21.46 15.57 -4.07
CA ASP A 55 21.30 15.45 -5.52
C ASP A 55 20.36 14.30 -5.90
N ALA A 56 19.89 14.29 -7.13
CA ALA A 56 19.05 13.20 -7.62
C ALA A 56 19.80 11.86 -7.65
N VAL A 57 19.14 10.79 -7.19
CA VAL A 57 19.72 9.44 -7.19
C VAL A 57 19.77 8.89 -8.62
N GLN A 58 20.86 8.18 -8.97
CA GLN A 58 20.97 7.44 -10.22
C GLN A 58 19.90 6.35 -10.29
N ASP A 59 19.32 6.15 -11.46
CA ASP A 59 18.12 5.31 -11.61
C ASP A 59 18.29 3.85 -11.19
N ASP A 60 19.46 3.27 -11.39
CA ASP A 60 19.78 1.88 -11.07
C ASP A 60 20.38 1.66 -9.66
N LEU A 61 20.83 2.71 -8.99
CA LEU A 61 21.55 2.57 -7.73
C LEU A 61 20.72 1.95 -6.60
N PRO A 62 19.46 2.39 -6.33
CA PRO A 62 18.64 1.76 -5.30
C PRO A 62 18.36 0.28 -5.60
N GLN A 63 18.14 -0.07 -6.85
CA GLN A 63 17.88 -1.45 -7.25
C GLN A 63 19.11 -2.33 -7.01
N ARG A 64 20.29 -1.91 -7.43
CA ARG A 64 21.55 -2.63 -7.16
C ARG A 64 21.81 -2.79 -5.67
N CYS A 65 21.59 -1.73 -4.87
CA CYS A 65 21.73 -1.82 -3.42
C CYS A 65 20.74 -2.83 -2.80
N LEU A 66 19.49 -2.83 -3.26
CA LEU A 66 18.50 -3.78 -2.78
C LEU A 66 18.88 -5.23 -3.13
N GLU A 67 19.32 -5.47 -4.36
CA GLU A 67 19.78 -6.79 -4.83
C GLU A 67 20.97 -7.30 -4.01
N ALA A 68 21.95 -6.45 -3.76
CA ALA A 68 23.12 -6.77 -2.94
C ALA A 68 22.73 -7.08 -1.47
N LEU A 69 21.86 -6.29 -0.87
CA LEU A 69 21.35 -6.54 0.48
C LEU A 69 20.50 -7.84 0.55
N CYS A 70 19.73 -8.14 -0.50
CA CYS A 70 18.99 -9.41 -0.59
C CYS A 70 19.93 -10.61 -0.78
N ALA A 71 21.05 -10.43 -1.44
CA ALA A 71 22.10 -11.45 -1.58
C ALA A 71 22.94 -11.67 -0.29
N GLY A 72 22.64 -10.90 0.78
CA GLY A 72 23.33 -11.01 2.07
C GLY A 72 24.64 -10.22 2.15
N GLU A 73 24.88 -9.30 1.23
CA GLU A 73 26.03 -8.41 1.32
C GLU A 73 25.89 -7.43 2.49
N ALA A 74 27.00 -7.13 3.17
CA ALA A 74 26.97 -6.14 4.25
C ALA A 74 26.70 -4.74 3.69
N ALA A 75 25.89 -3.95 4.40
CA ALA A 75 25.54 -2.59 3.99
C ALA A 75 26.79 -1.71 3.76
N GLU A 76 27.86 -1.94 4.53
CA GLU A 76 29.15 -1.26 4.36
C GLU A 76 29.78 -1.52 2.99
N SER A 77 29.69 -2.76 2.46
CA SER A 77 30.19 -3.10 1.14
C SER A 77 29.37 -2.45 0.04
N VAL A 78 28.04 -2.42 0.23
CA VAL A 78 27.09 -1.74 -0.68
C VAL A 78 27.33 -0.23 -0.70
N MET A 79 27.64 0.36 0.47
CA MET A 79 27.91 1.79 0.62
C MET A 79 29.27 2.22 0.07
N ALA A 80 30.27 1.34 0.02
CA ALA A 80 31.63 1.65 -0.43
C ALA A 80 31.79 1.78 -1.96
N ALA A 81 30.77 1.43 -2.74
CA ALA A 81 30.86 1.29 -4.20
C ALA A 81 30.60 2.59 -4.99
N GLY A 82 31.35 3.67 -4.74
CA GLY A 82 31.40 4.83 -5.67
C GLY A 82 31.34 6.22 -5.04
N ALA A 83 31.55 7.27 -5.85
CA ALA A 83 31.41 8.67 -5.44
C ALA A 83 29.94 8.97 -5.13
N GLY A 84 29.65 9.40 -3.88
CA GLY A 84 28.27 9.58 -3.40
C GLY A 84 27.64 8.31 -2.83
N ALA A 85 28.47 7.40 -2.29
CA ALA A 85 28.01 6.18 -1.64
C ALA A 85 26.92 6.45 -0.59
N PRO A 86 25.89 5.57 -0.48
CA PRO A 86 24.83 5.70 0.52
C PRO A 86 25.37 5.80 1.95
N VAL A 87 24.71 6.58 2.79
CA VAL A 87 25.07 6.77 4.19
C VAL A 87 23.99 6.19 5.09
N ARG A 88 24.38 5.54 6.18
CA ARG A 88 23.42 4.94 7.12
C ARG A 88 22.70 6.00 7.94
N VAL A 89 21.37 5.84 8.06
CA VAL A 89 20.52 6.66 8.95
C VAL A 89 20.76 6.26 10.41
N ASP A 90 21.00 7.23 11.27
CA ASP A 90 20.86 7.06 12.71
C ASP A 90 19.36 7.07 13.07
N LYS A 91 18.83 5.91 13.40
CA LYS A 91 17.42 5.73 13.74
C LYS A 91 17.03 6.32 15.10
N CYS A 92 17.97 6.57 16.00
CA CYS A 92 17.67 7.17 17.30
C CYS A 92 17.32 8.66 17.17
N THR A 93 17.99 9.34 16.23
CA THR A 93 17.83 10.79 16.01
C THR A 93 17.10 11.14 14.72
N PHE A 94 16.86 10.14 13.87
CA PHE A 94 16.34 10.25 12.51
C PHE A 94 17.14 11.28 11.71
N SER A 95 18.45 11.01 11.60
CA SER A 95 19.43 11.87 10.95
C SER A 95 20.54 11.04 10.31
N PHE A 96 21.42 11.68 9.57
CA PHE A 96 22.65 11.07 9.07
C PHE A 96 23.80 12.09 9.12
N VAL A 97 25.04 11.62 9.02
CA VAL A 97 26.23 12.49 8.96
C VAL A 97 26.80 12.43 7.55
N HIS A 98 26.96 13.60 6.94
CA HIS A 98 27.60 13.75 5.64
C HIS A 98 28.64 14.87 5.69
N GLN A 99 29.88 14.59 5.28
CA GLN A 99 31.02 15.56 5.28
C GLN A 99 31.22 16.26 6.64
N GLY A 100 30.93 15.55 7.75
CA GLY A 100 31.10 16.08 9.11
C GLY A 100 29.91 16.90 9.64
N GLU A 101 28.88 17.12 8.83
CA GLU A 101 27.66 17.80 9.24
C GLU A 101 26.54 16.80 9.50
N THR A 102 25.75 17.06 10.56
CA THR A 102 24.54 16.27 10.86
C THR A 102 23.33 16.84 10.14
N VAL A 103 22.71 16.03 9.29
CA VAL A 103 21.46 16.34 8.60
C VAL A 103 20.33 15.61 9.31
N LYS A 104 19.44 16.36 9.98
CA LYS A 104 18.23 15.82 10.62
C LYS A 104 17.04 16.00 9.69
N PHE A 105 16.21 14.98 9.54
CA PHE A 105 14.98 15.06 8.76
C PHE A 105 13.87 15.74 9.56
N ASP A 106 13.06 16.55 8.88
CA ASP A 106 11.90 17.24 9.47
C ASP A 106 10.61 16.41 9.32
N MET A 107 10.54 15.54 8.31
CA MET A 107 9.40 14.69 8.04
C MET A 107 9.79 13.45 7.24
N ALA A 108 8.94 12.44 7.27
CA ALA A 108 9.04 11.23 6.47
C ALA A 108 7.95 11.17 5.40
N PHE A 109 8.32 10.83 4.15
CA PHE A 109 7.38 10.47 3.10
C PHE A 109 7.53 8.97 2.82
N ILE A 110 6.55 8.18 3.29
CA ILE A 110 6.59 6.71 3.24
C ILE A 110 6.00 6.25 1.91
N MET A 111 6.78 5.48 1.14
CA MET A 111 6.39 4.83 -0.11
C MET A 111 6.70 3.33 -0.09
N ILE A 112 6.62 2.70 1.08
CA ILE A 112 6.83 1.26 1.24
C ILE A 112 5.49 0.54 1.17
N HIS A 113 5.33 -0.32 0.16
CA HIS A 113 4.18 -1.22 0.04
C HIS A 113 4.40 -2.46 0.92
N GLY A 114 3.33 -2.89 1.59
CA GLY A 114 3.40 -4.00 2.54
C GLY A 114 4.21 -3.64 3.81
N THR A 115 4.91 -4.61 4.36
CA THR A 115 5.69 -4.47 5.59
C THR A 115 7.04 -3.81 5.35
N PRO A 116 7.46 -2.80 6.16
CA PRO A 116 6.79 -2.25 7.35
C PRO A 116 5.96 -0.98 7.08
N GLY A 117 5.66 -0.63 5.83
CA GLY A 117 5.05 0.64 5.43
C GLY A 117 3.53 0.70 5.58
N GLU A 118 2.82 -0.44 5.50
CA GLU A 118 1.36 -0.48 5.55
C GLU A 118 0.79 -1.17 6.80
N ASN A 119 1.63 -1.83 7.61
CA ASN A 119 1.19 -2.58 8.79
C ASN A 119 1.30 -1.82 10.12
N GLY A 120 1.57 -0.52 10.08
CA GLY A 120 1.65 0.34 11.26
C GLY A 120 3.01 0.36 11.96
N LEU A 121 3.96 -0.53 11.61
CA LEU A 121 5.26 -0.60 12.28
C LEU A 121 6.11 0.66 12.06
N LEU A 122 6.20 1.12 10.83
CA LEU A 122 6.99 2.30 10.49
C LEU A 122 6.33 3.57 11.01
N GLN A 123 5.01 3.64 10.94
CA GLN A 123 4.22 4.73 11.50
C GLN A 123 4.40 4.81 13.03
N GLY A 124 4.34 3.67 13.72
CA GLY A 124 4.57 3.62 15.17
C GLY A 124 5.98 4.10 15.56
N TYR A 125 7.00 3.78 14.77
CA TYR A 125 8.34 4.32 14.98
C TYR A 125 8.33 5.85 14.86
N PHE A 126 7.71 6.44 13.83
CA PHE A 126 7.65 7.89 13.65
C PHE A 126 6.82 8.58 14.73
N GLU A 127 5.71 7.97 15.17
CA GLU A 127 4.92 8.47 16.29
C GLU A 127 5.74 8.52 17.59
N MET A 128 6.54 7.48 17.88
CA MET A 128 7.42 7.43 19.06
C MET A 128 8.48 8.52 19.08
N ILE A 129 9.04 8.88 17.94
CA ILE A 129 10.09 9.91 17.84
C ILE A 129 9.56 11.30 17.48
N GLY A 130 8.23 11.45 17.32
CA GLY A 130 7.57 12.72 17.02
C GLY A 130 7.90 13.30 15.62
N VAL A 131 8.13 12.45 14.64
CA VAL A 131 8.36 12.84 13.24
C VAL A 131 7.07 12.71 12.44
N PRO A 132 6.56 13.79 11.82
CA PRO A 132 5.36 13.74 10.99
C PRO A 132 5.60 12.96 9.69
N TYR A 133 4.54 12.32 9.16
CA TYR A 133 4.60 11.47 7.96
C TYR A 133 3.29 11.53 7.15
N ASN A 134 3.29 11.01 5.92
CA ASN A 134 2.23 11.21 4.91
C ASN A 134 1.11 10.17 4.90
N THR A 135 1.18 9.09 5.67
CA THR A 135 0.23 7.97 5.62
C THR A 135 -0.78 8.01 6.77
N CYS A 136 -1.69 7.03 6.83
CA CYS A 136 -2.53 6.81 7.98
C CYS A 136 -1.71 6.55 9.26
N SER A 137 -2.30 6.77 10.43
CA SER A 137 -1.67 6.47 11.73
C SER A 137 -1.27 5.00 11.86
N ALA A 138 -0.40 4.69 12.83
CA ALA A 138 -0.01 3.31 13.13
C ALA A 138 -1.23 2.40 13.37
N TYR A 139 -2.21 2.90 14.12
CA TYR A 139 -3.45 2.17 14.42
C TYR A 139 -4.28 1.88 13.16
N VAL A 140 -4.53 2.89 12.32
CA VAL A 140 -5.33 2.74 11.10
C VAL A 140 -4.61 1.83 10.10
N SER A 141 -3.30 2.02 9.90
CA SER A 141 -2.49 1.18 9.03
C SER A 141 -2.51 -0.29 9.46
N ALA A 142 -2.35 -0.57 10.75
CA ALA A 142 -2.39 -1.94 11.27
C ALA A 142 -3.75 -2.61 11.07
N ILE A 143 -4.86 -1.89 11.33
CA ILE A 143 -6.21 -2.43 11.14
C ILE A 143 -6.51 -2.66 9.66
N THR A 144 -6.17 -1.72 8.77
CA THR A 144 -6.46 -1.86 7.33
C THR A 144 -5.64 -2.95 6.67
N PHE A 145 -4.44 -3.22 7.16
CA PHE A 145 -3.56 -4.26 6.65
C PHE A 145 -4.06 -5.68 6.98
N ASP A 146 -4.75 -5.85 8.12
CA ASP A 146 -5.42 -7.10 8.47
C ASP A 146 -6.87 -7.11 7.96
N LYS A 147 -7.14 -7.93 6.93
CA LYS A 147 -8.44 -7.99 6.24
C LYS A 147 -9.60 -8.27 7.18
N HIS A 148 -9.41 -9.20 8.13
CA HIS A 148 -10.47 -9.53 9.10
C HIS A 148 -10.74 -8.35 10.05
N SER A 149 -9.69 -7.77 10.63
CA SER A 149 -9.81 -6.61 11.52
C SER A 149 -10.44 -5.41 10.82
N CYS A 150 -10.02 -5.12 9.59
CA CYS A 150 -10.59 -4.07 8.76
C CYS A 150 -12.09 -4.25 8.56
N LYS A 151 -12.52 -5.45 8.16
CA LYS A 151 -13.95 -5.78 7.96
C LYS A 151 -14.75 -5.63 9.23
N ARG A 152 -14.25 -6.18 10.36
CA ARG A 152 -14.94 -6.06 11.66
C ARG A 152 -15.04 -4.61 12.11
N PHE A 153 -13.99 -3.79 11.86
CA PHE A 153 -14.00 -2.39 12.23
C PHE A 153 -15.07 -1.59 11.45
N ILE A 154 -15.16 -1.78 10.12
CA ILE A 154 -16.09 -1.02 9.27
C ILE A 154 -17.50 -1.62 9.20
N GLU A 155 -17.76 -2.79 9.78
CA GLU A 155 -19.07 -3.46 9.77
C GLU A 155 -20.19 -2.52 10.23
N HIS A 156 -19.94 -1.76 11.28
CA HIS A 156 -20.90 -0.81 11.85
C HIS A 156 -21.03 0.49 11.03
N ALA A 157 -20.18 0.70 10.05
CA ALA A 157 -20.34 1.81 9.11
C ALA A 157 -21.46 1.56 8.08
N GLY A 158 -22.09 0.38 8.09
CA GLY A 158 -23.16 0.03 7.15
C GLY A 158 -22.68 -0.05 5.71
N VAL A 159 -21.48 -0.59 5.51
CA VAL A 159 -20.85 -0.88 4.21
C VAL A 159 -21.02 -2.37 3.94
N LYS A 160 -21.49 -2.75 2.74
CA LYS A 160 -21.59 -4.16 2.37
C LYS A 160 -20.22 -4.76 2.11
N MET A 161 -20.04 -6.00 2.53
CA MET A 161 -18.81 -6.78 2.36
C MET A 161 -19.19 -8.23 2.05
N ALA A 162 -18.25 -8.98 1.50
CA ALA A 162 -18.39 -10.44 1.38
C ALA A 162 -18.59 -11.07 2.77
N LYS A 163 -19.43 -12.11 2.89
CA LYS A 163 -19.47 -12.93 4.10
C LYS A 163 -18.12 -13.62 4.28
N ASP A 164 -17.70 -13.81 5.52
CA ASP A 164 -16.41 -14.41 5.81
C ASP A 164 -16.42 -15.27 7.08
N VAL A 165 -15.53 -16.25 7.10
CA VAL A 165 -15.18 -17.05 8.27
C VAL A 165 -13.70 -16.84 8.55
N PHE A 166 -13.38 -16.58 9.81
CA PHE A 166 -12.02 -16.37 10.28
C PHE A 166 -11.52 -17.57 11.07
N ILE A 167 -10.31 -18.06 10.75
CA ILE A 167 -9.69 -19.20 11.42
C ILE A 167 -8.27 -18.83 11.86
N ARG A 168 -7.94 -19.11 13.12
CA ARG A 168 -6.55 -19.06 13.60
C ARG A 168 -5.89 -20.43 13.55
N ARG A 169 -4.59 -20.45 13.34
CA ARG A 169 -3.78 -21.67 13.40
C ARG A 169 -4.05 -22.42 14.70
N GLY A 170 -4.36 -23.71 14.60
CA GLY A 170 -4.67 -24.57 15.75
C GLY A 170 -6.12 -24.53 16.23
N SER A 171 -6.99 -23.71 15.63
CA SER A 171 -8.43 -23.76 15.89
C SER A 171 -9.06 -24.93 15.12
N SER A 172 -10.05 -25.61 15.72
CA SER A 172 -10.89 -26.58 15.02
C SER A 172 -11.92 -25.85 14.15
N TYR A 173 -12.20 -26.38 12.97
CA TYR A 173 -13.22 -25.89 12.06
C TYR A 173 -13.85 -27.07 11.28
N ASN A 174 -15.04 -26.86 10.74
CA ASN A 174 -15.73 -27.85 9.92
C ASN A 174 -15.91 -27.29 8.48
N PRO A 175 -15.26 -27.90 7.46
CA PRO A 175 -15.37 -27.46 6.08
C PRO A 175 -16.82 -27.41 5.55
N GLU A 176 -17.64 -28.41 5.87
CA GLU A 176 -19.02 -28.49 5.41
C GLU A 176 -19.88 -27.36 5.99
N GLU A 177 -19.68 -27.00 7.25
CA GLU A 177 -20.40 -25.89 7.90
C GLU A 177 -20.00 -24.56 7.28
N ILE A 178 -18.70 -24.33 7.03
CA ILE A 178 -18.19 -23.14 6.38
C ILE A 178 -18.79 -22.98 4.97
N ILE A 179 -18.74 -24.05 4.17
CA ILE A 179 -19.29 -24.00 2.82
C ILE A 179 -20.82 -23.90 2.86
N GLY A 180 -21.50 -24.50 3.85
CA GLY A 180 -22.93 -24.34 4.07
C GLY A 180 -23.35 -22.89 4.33
N GLU A 181 -22.49 -22.10 5.02
CA GLU A 181 -22.71 -20.68 5.31
C GLU A 181 -22.36 -19.75 4.14
N LEU A 182 -21.19 -19.99 3.49
CA LEU A 182 -20.64 -19.08 2.48
C LEU A 182 -21.06 -19.42 1.05
N GLY A 183 -21.39 -20.70 0.79
CA GLY A 183 -21.57 -21.23 -0.58
C GLY A 183 -20.23 -21.46 -1.29
N LEU A 184 -20.29 -22.06 -2.48
CA LEU A 184 -19.12 -22.23 -3.35
C LEU A 184 -19.28 -21.39 -4.62
N PRO A 185 -18.19 -20.90 -5.20
CA PRO A 185 -16.80 -20.98 -4.72
C PRO A 185 -16.50 -20.00 -3.59
N VAL A 186 -15.43 -20.28 -2.80
CA VAL A 186 -14.89 -19.36 -1.78
C VAL A 186 -13.46 -18.99 -2.08
N PHE A 187 -13.00 -17.87 -1.52
CA PHE A 187 -11.60 -17.47 -1.52
C PHE A 187 -10.98 -17.70 -0.15
N VAL A 188 -9.89 -18.47 -0.11
CA VAL A 188 -9.07 -18.71 1.09
C VAL A 188 -7.83 -17.85 0.97
N LYS A 189 -7.58 -16.98 1.96
CA LYS A 189 -6.46 -16.03 1.92
C LYS A 189 -5.93 -15.71 3.31
N PRO A 190 -4.65 -15.31 3.46
CA PRO A 190 -4.15 -14.80 4.74
C PRO A 190 -4.88 -13.51 5.11
N THR A 191 -5.03 -13.24 6.41
CA THR A 191 -5.61 -11.96 6.86
C THR A 191 -4.67 -10.80 6.60
N ASN A 192 -3.35 -11.04 6.76
CA ASN A 192 -2.28 -10.06 6.51
C ASN A 192 -1.55 -10.39 5.22
N GLY A 193 -1.37 -9.42 4.36
CA GLY A 193 -0.64 -9.60 3.11
C GLY A 193 -1.14 -8.70 2.00
N GLY A 194 -0.26 -8.38 1.07
CA GLY A 194 -0.50 -7.55 -0.10
C GLY A 194 -0.52 -8.35 -1.41
N SER A 195 -0.80 -7.67 -2.52
CA SER A 195 -0.64 -8.14 -3.90
C SER A 195 -1.21 -9.52 -4.23
N SER A 196 -2.29 -9.92 -3.55
CA SER A 196 -2.99 -11.21 -3.79
C SER A 196 -2.13 -12.46 -3.59
N PHE A 197 -1.01 -12.38 -2.85
CA PHE A 197 -0.21 -13.55 -2.48
C PHE A 197 -0.97 -14.47 -1.52
N GLY A 198 -0.85 -15.79 -1.73
CA GLY A 198 -1.47 -16.78 -0.86
C GLY A 198 -2.99 -16.92 -0.99
N ILE A 199 -3.60 -16.40 -2.07
CA ILE A 199 -5.03 -16.54 -2.34
C ILE A 199 -5.30 -17.81 -3.12
N THR A 200 -6.24 -18.62 -2.63
CA THR A 200 -6.72 -19.83 -3.31
C THR A 200 -8.22 -19.76 -3.50
N LYS A 201 -8.71 -19.95 -4.75
CA LYS A 201 -10.13 -20.11 -5.05
C LYS A 201 -10.52 -21.57 -4.93
N VAL A 202 -11.37 -21.88 -3.96
CA VAL A 202 -11.85 -23.24 -3.68
C VAL A 202 -13.22 -23.43 -4.31
N LYS A 203 -13.33 -24.45 -5.17
CA LYS A 203 -14.56 -24.78 -5.93
C LYS A 203 -15.27 -26.03 -5.41
N ARG A 204 -14.64 -26.82 -4.53
CA ARG A 204 -15.18 -28.04 -3.93
C ARG A 204 -14.81 -28.09 -2.45
N VAL A 205 -15.69 -28.61 -1.62
CA VAL A 205 -15.49 -28.68 -0.17
C VAL A 205 -14.22 -29.47 0.20
N GLU A 206 -13.91 -30.53 -0.55
CA GLU A 206 -12.78 -31.40 -0.30
C GLU A 206 -11.41 -30.69 -0.45
N ASP A 207 -11.37 -29.57 -1.17
CA ASP A 207 -10.15 -28.79 -1.40
C ASP A 207 -9.92 -27.72 -0.31
N LEU A 208 -10.91 -27.49 0.60
CA LEU A 208 -10.85 -26.38 1.56
C LEU A 208 -9.74 -26.54 2.59
N GLU A 209 -9.61 -27.73 3.19
CA GLU A 209 -8.56 -27.99 4.18
C GLU A 209 -7.15 -27.79 3.60
N ALA A 210 -6.90 -28.29 2.39
CA ALA A 210 -5.62 -28.14 1.74
C ALA A 210 -5.29 -26.66 1.46
N ALA A 211 -6.29 -25.84 1.09
CA ALA A 211 -6.12 -24.41 0.89
C ALA A 211 -5.83 -23.66 2.21
N VAL A 212 -6.51 -24.02 3.28
CA VAL A 212 -6.28 -23.46 4.63
C VAL A 212 -4.87 -23.81 5.14
N GLU A 213 -4.47 -25.08 5.01
CA GLU A 213 -3.13 -25.55 5.40
C GLU A 213 -2.03 -24.88 4.58
N LEU A 214 -2.27 -24.56 3.31
CA LEU A 214 -1.31 -23.82 2.49
C LEU A 214 -1.03 -22.45 3.08
N VAL A 215 -2.06 -21.70 3.49
CA VAL A 215 -1.90 -20.39 4.15
C VAL A 215 -1.19 -20.54 5.49
N PHE A 216 -1.51 -21.57 6.27
CA PHE A 216 -0.89 -21.80 7.57
C PHE A 216 0.60 -22.18 7.52
N LYS A 217 1.19 -22.46 6.34
CA LYS A 217 2.64 -22.61 6.23
C LYS A 217 3.40 -21.33 6.57
N GLU A 218 2.83 -20.19 6.25
CA GLU A 218 3.50 -18.88 6.36
C GLU A 218 2.79 -17.91 7.31
N TYR A 219 1.47 -18.06 7.47
CA TYR A 219 0.61 -17.12 8.24
C TYR A 219 -0.10 -17.84 9.39
N ASP A 220 -0.43 -17.08 10.45
CA ASP A 220 -1.10 -17.60 11.65
C ASP A 220 -2.63 -17.49 11.60
N SER A 221 -3.18 -16.86 10.56
CA SER A 221 -4.61 -16.65 10.42
C SER A 221 -5.04 -16.65 8.96
N VAL A 222 -6.24 -17.16 8.73
CA VAL A 222 -6.90 -17.31 7.45
C VAL A 222 -8.27 -16.62 7.50
N ILE A 223 -8.64 -15.95 6.43
CA ILE A 223 -10.00 -15.54 6.16
C ILE A 223 -10.51 -16.28 4.92
N ILE A 224 -11.70 -16.86 5.05
CA ILE A 224 -12.41 -17.57 3.97
C ILE A 224 -13.60 -16.69 3.61
N GLU A 225 -13.70 -16.25 2.36
CA GLU A 225 -14.75 -15.33 1.92
C GLU A 225 -15.61 -15.95 0.80
N GLU A 226 -16.91 -15.63 0.80
CA GLU A 226 -17.77 -15.92 -0.34
C GLU A 226 -17.24 -15.23 -1.60
N SER A 227 -17.41 -15.88 -2.75
CA SER A 227 -17.02 -15.30 -4.03
C SER A 227 -18.11 -14.36 -4.53
N ILE A 228 -17.82 -13.07 -4.55
CA ILE A 228 -18.71 -12.09 -5.20
C ILE A 228 -18.25 -11.90 -6.64
N VAL A 229 -19.14 -12.23 -7.58
CA VAL A 229 -18.90 -12.01 -9.02
C VAL A 229 -19.52 -10.68 -9.41
N GLY A 230 -18.70 -9.76 -9.96
CA GLY A 230 -19.14 -8.42 -10.33
C GLY A 230 -18.04 -7.64 -11.04
N ARG A 231 -18.26 -6.34 -11.20
CA ARG A 231 -17.25 -5.41 -11.74
C ARG A 231 -16.31 -4.99 -10.62
N GLU A 232 -15.02 -5.10 -10.85
CA GLU A 232 -14.00 -4.65 -9.89
C GLU A 232 -13.68 -3.18 -10.15
N LEU A 233 -13.88 -2.35 -9.13
CA LEU A 233 -13.75 -0.91 -9.19
C LEU A 233 -12.89 -0.41 -8.04
N THR A 234 -12.08 0.62 -8.29
CA THR A 234 -11.20 1.20 -7.27
C THR A 234 -11.29 2.72 -7.26
N ASN A 235 -11.18 3.32 -6.09
CA ASN A 235 -11.27 4.76 -5.90
C ASN A 235 -10.21 5.27 -4.93
N GLY A 236 -9.39 6.21 -5.38
CA GLY A 236 -8.45 6.96 -4.55
C GLY A 236 -9.11 8.16 -3.89
N ILE A 237 -8.67 8.47 -2.68
CA ILE A 237 -9.07 9.65 -1.91
C ILE A 237 -7.88 10.19 -1.13
N TYR A 238 -7.76 11.51 -1.04
CA TYR A 238 -6.72 12.14 -0.24
C TYR A 238 -7.21 13.45 0.38
N ALA A 239 -6.55 13.86 1.46
CA ALA A 239 -6.80 15.16 2.07
C ALA A 239 -6.10 16.27 1.27
N ASN A 240 -6.77 17.44 1.18
CA ASN A 240 -6.21 18.72 0.72
C ASN A 240 -6.63 19.79 1.73
N GLY A 241 -5.82 20.02 2.74
CA GLY A 241 -6.20 20.81 3.89
C GLY A 241 -7.40 20.19 4.63
N SER A 242 -8.50 20.93 4.74
CA SER A 242 -9.73 20.46 5.37
C SER A 242 -10.66 19.68 4.44
N GLU A 243 -10.40 19.66 3.14
CA GLU A 243 -11.22 19.02 2.13
C GLU A 243 -10.71 17.61 1.80
N LEU A 244 -11.63 16.73 1.36
CA LEU A 244 -11.29 15.43 0.83
C LEU A 244 -11.52 15.42 -0.68
N VAL A 245 -10.45 15.16 -1.42
CA VAL A 245 -10.47 15.03 -2.88
C VAL A 245 -10.69 13.58 -3.24
N LYS A 246 -11.81 13.26 -3.88
CA LYS A 246 -12.14 11.94 -4.42
C LYS A 246 -11.71 11.88 -5.87
N LEU A 247 -10.78 11.00 -6.17
CA LEU A 247 -10.27 10.79 -7.52
C LEU A 247 -11.34 10.10 -8.42
N PRO A 248 -11.21 10.13 -9.74
CA PRO A 248 -12.03 9.32 -10.62
C PRO A 248 -11.97 7.83 -10.27
N VAL A 249 -13.08 7.13 -10.46
CA VAL A 249 -13.15 5.68 -10.27
C VAL A 249 -12.45 4.98 -11.44
N THR A 250 -11.67 3.96 -11.17
CA THR A 250 -11.05 3.08 -12.17
C THR A 250 -11.73 1.72 -12.15
N GLU A 251 -11.99 1.14 -13.32
CA GLU A 251 -12.41 -0.25 -13.46
C GLU A 251 -11.22 -1.13 -13.80
N ILE A 252 -11.13 -2.28 -13.14
CA ILE A 252 -10.14 -3.30 -13.38
C ILE A 252 -10.84 -4.44 -14.14
N VAL A 253 -10.46 -4.64 -15.40
CA VAL A 253 -10.97 -5.72 -16.25
C VAL A 253 -9.86 -6.75 -16.42
N THR A 254 -10.08 -7.95 -15.89
CA THR A 254 -9.14 -9.07 -16.06
C THR A 254 -9.79 -10.20 -16.86
N THR A 255 -8.99 -10.87 -17.68
CA THR A 255 -9.38 -12.11 -18.36
C THR A 255 -9.20 -13.35 -17.48
N ARG A 256 -8.54 -13.19 -16.34
CA ARG A 256 -8.34 -14.24 -15.33
C ARG A 256 -9.55 -14.38 -14.41
N GLU A 257 -9.60 -15.47 -13.65
CA GLU A 257 -10.67 -15.72 -12.66
C GLU A 257 -10.72 -14.67 -11.54
N PHE A 258 -9.62 -13.96 -11.27
CA PHE A 258 -9.50 -12.83 -10.33
C PHE A 258 -8.23 -12.01 -10.58
N PHE A 259 -8.15 -10.81 -9.99
CA PHE A 259 -7.03 -9.88 -10.14
C PHE A 259 -5.88 -10.27 -9.20
N ASP A 260 -5.07 -11.26 -9.61
CA ASP A 260 -3.91 -11.74 -8.88
C ASP A 260 -2.64 -10.90 -9.17
N TYR A 261 -1.52 -11.30 -8.53
CA TYR A 261 -0.23 -10.62 -8.71
C TYR A 261 0.22 -10.58 -10.18
N GLU A 262 0.06 -11.68 -10.89
CA GLU A 262 0.45 -11.76 -12.30
C GLU A 262 -0.43 -10.85 -13.18
N ALA A 263 -1.75 -10.82 -12.92
CA ALA A 263 -2.65 -9.91 -13.60
C ALA A 263 -2.30 -8.43 -13.35
N LYS A 264 -1.85 -8.10 -12.11
CA LYS A 264 -1.45 -6.74 -11.72
C LYS A 264 -0.18 -6.24 -12.42
N TYR A 265 0.81 -7.11 -12.63
CA TYR A 265 2.16 -6.69 -13.04
C TYR A 265 2.65 -7.26 -14.38
N LEU A 266 1.98 -8.27 -14.95
CA LEU A 266 2.36 -8.88 -16.23
C LEU A 266 1.49 -8.44 -17.41
N GLY A 267 0.60 -7.46 -17.23
CA GLY A 267 -0.19 -6.86 -18.32
C GLY A 267 -1.40 -7.69 -18.77
N GLU A 268 -1.91 -8.59 -17.90
CA GLU A 268 -3.09 -9.40 -18.19
C GLU A 268 -4.40 -8.76 -17.68
N SER A 269 -4.34 -7.51 -17.27
CA SER A 269 -5.50 -6.69 -16.91
C SER A 269 -5.54 -5.40 -17.72
N GLN A 270 -6.74 -4.89 -17.94
CA GLN A 270 -6.98 -3.57 -18.49
C GLN A 270 -7.54 -2.66 -17.40
N GLU A 271 -6.89 -1.54 -17.17
CA GLU A 271 -7.31 -0.52 -16.21
C GLU A 271 -7.97 0.63 -16.97
N ILE A 272 -9.28 0.81 -16.78
CA ILE A 272 -10.07 1.83 -17.46
C ILE A 272 -10.32 2.99 -16.50
N CYS A 273 -9.68 4.12 -16.73
CA CYS A 273 -9.81 5.32 -15.91
C CYS A 273 -10.08 6.58 -16.78
N PRO A 274 -11.20 7.31 -16.60
CA PRO A 274 -12.33 6.98 -15.71
C PRO A 274 -13.07 5.71 -16.12
N ALA A 275 -13.64 4.99 -15.15
CA ALA A 275 -14.43 3.80 -15.41
C ALA A 275 -15.69 4.12 -16.25
N HIS A 276 -16.03 3.25 -17.19
CA HIS A 276 -17.26 3.39 -17.97
C HIS A 276 -18.48 2.90 -17.18
N ILE A 277 -18.91 3.69 -16.19
CA ILE A 277 -20.04 3.44 -15.32
C ILE A 277 -20.96 4.68 -15.28
N PRO A 278 -22.26 4.52 -14.90
CA PRO A 278 -23.15 5.64 -14.70
C PRO A 278 -22.61 6.63 -13.63
N ASP A 279 -22.85 7.93 -13.84
CA ASP A 279 -22.44 8.99 -12.91
C ASP A 279 -22.99 8.77 -11.49
N GLU A 280 -24.22 8.24 -11.37
CA GLU A 280 -24.83 7.90 -10.09
C GLU A 280 -24.03 6.82 -9.34
N LEU A 281 -23.54 5.79 -10.05
CA LEU A 281 -22.72 4.75 -9.45
C LEU A 281 -21.36 5.30 -9.05
N THR A 282 -20.73 6.15 -9.89
CA THR A 282 -19.50 6.87 -9.56
C THR A 282 -19.65 7.65 -8.26
N ALA A 283 -20.71 8.46 -8.16
CA ALA A 283 -20.98 9.27 -6.96
C ALA A 283 -21.19 8.40 -5.71
N ARG A 284 -21.91 7.27 -5.83
CA ARG A 284 -22.12 6.33 -4.72
C ARG A 284 -20.80 5.67 -4.25
N ILE A 285 -19.92 5.26 -5.18
CA ILE A 285 -18.61 4.70 -4.83
C ILE A 285 -17.78 5.76 -4.10
N GLN A 286 -17.67 6.97 -4.64
CA GLN A 286 -16.93 8.06 -4.03
C GLN A 286 -17.48 8.45 -2.65
N GLN A 287 -18.79 8.44 -2.45
CA GLN A 287 -19.42 8.66 -1.14
C GLN A 287 -19.10 7.51 -0.16
N THR A 288 -19.10 6.27 -0.64
CA THR A 288 -18.73 5.09 0.18
C THR A 288 -17.25 5.18 0.60
N THR A 289 -16.36 5.55 -0.33
CA THR A 289 -14.94 5.78 -0.04
C THR A 289 -14.74 6.88 1.01
N GLU A 290 -15.41 8.02 0.85
CA GLU A 290 -15.35 9.11 1.83
C GLU A 290 -15.90 8.68 3.20
N LYS A 291 -17.01 7.94 3.22
CA LYS A 291 -17.61 7.41 4.46
C LYS A 291 -16.62 6.51 5.21
N ILE A 292 -15.98 5.57 4.52
CA ILE A 292 -15.01 4.67 5.13
C ILE A 292 -13.78 5.46 5.60
N TYR A 293 -13.26 6.37 4.77
CA TYR A 293 -12.10 7.20 5.09
C TYR A 293 -12.32 7.98 6.41
N ARG A 294 -13.47 8.63 6.55
CA ARG A 294 -13.84 9.37 7.78
C ARG A 294 -14.08 8.45 8.96
N TYR A 295 -14.80 7.34 8.75
CA TYR A 295 -15.15 6.40 9.82
C TYR A 295 -13.90 5.75 10.44
N MET A 296 -12.93 5.38 9.62
CA MET A 296 -11.67 4.78 10.07
C MET A 296 -10.69 5.82 10.64
N GLY A 297 -10.91 7.11 10.41
CA GLY A 297 -9.95 8.15 10.75
C GLY A 297 -8.69 8.09 9.86
N CYS A 298 -8.86 7.77 8.58
CA CYS A 298 -7.77 7.78 7.62
C CYS A 298 -7.16 9.17 7.47
N SER A 299 -5.89 9.22 7.08
CA SER A 299 -5.16 10.44 6.72
C SER A 299 -4.29 10.18 5.48
N GLY A 300 -3.84 11.26 4.85
CA GLY A 300 -3.05 11.17 3.61
C GLY A 300 -3.83 10.57 2.44
N LEU A 301 -3.11 9.84 1.60
CA LEU A 301 -3.66 9.15 0.44
C LEU A 301 -4.08 7.73 0.79
N VAL A 302 -5.31 7.36 0.38
CA VAL A 302 -5.84 5.99 0.53
C VAL A 302 -6.50 5.57 -0.77
N ARG A 303 -6.39 4.31 -1.16
CA ARG A 303 -7.15 3.68 -2.23
C ARG A 303 -8.02 2.58 -1.64
N MET A 304 -9.29 2.53 -2.04
CA MET A 304 -10.23 1.50 -1.63
C MET A 304 -10.74 0.74 -2.84
N ASP A 305 -10.81 -0.58 -2.71
CA ASP A 305 -11.17 -1.49 -3.78
C ASP A 305 -12.54 -2.11 -3.50
N TYR A 306 -13.35 -2.28 -4.54
CA TYR A 306 -14.76 -2.68 -4.47
C TYR A 306 -15.11 -3.70 -5.55
N ILE A 307 -16.10 -4.55 -5.26
CA ILE A 307 -16.84 -5.28 -6.30
C ILE A 307 -18.26 -4.73 -6.37
N VAL A 308 -18.72 -4.43 -7.58
CA VAL A 308 -20.11 -4.02 -7.82
C VAL A 308 -20.88 -5.15 -8.51
N ARG A 309 -21.93 -5.66 -7.84
CA ARG A 309 -22.84 -6.69 -8.33
C ARG A 309 -24.27 -6.18 -8.22
N ASP A 310 -25.01 -6.19 -9.32
CA ASP A 310 -26.43 -5.77 -9.39
C ASP A 310 -26.68 -4.38 -8.79
N GLY A 311 -25.74 -3.44 -9.02
CA GLY A 311 -25.80 -2.09 -8.49
C GLY A 311 -25.42 -1.94 -7.01
N GLU A 312 -25.13 -3.04 -6.30
CA GLU A 312 -24.68 -3.03 -4.91
C GLU A 312 -23.15 -3.00 -4.82
N ILE A 313 -22.64 -2.14 -3.95
CA ILE A 313 -21.20 -1.91 -3.74
C ILE A 313 -20.73 -2.76 -2.56
N PHE A 314 -19.80 -3.67 -2.82
CA PHE A 314 -19.15 -4.50 -1.81
C PHE A 314 -17.71 -4.06 -1.64
N PHE A 315 -17.35 -3.66 -0.43
CA PHE A 315 -15.97 -3.31 -0.09
C PHE A 315 -15.08 -4.55 -0.06
N LEU A 316 -13.89 -4.45 -0.63
CA LEU A 316 -12.86 -5.49 -0.63
C LEU A 316 -11.75 -5.19 0.37
N GLU A 317 -11.03 -4.08 0.17
CA GLU A 317 -9.86 -3.73 0.97
C GLU A 317 -9.55 -2.23 0.91
N THR A 318 -8.70 -1.80 1.85
CA THR A 318 -8.15 -0.45 1.93
C THR A 318 -6.63 -0.52 1.80
N ASN A 319 -6.05 0.28 0.92
CA ASN A 319 -4.61 0.40 0.71
C ASN A 319 -4.15 1.79 1.19
N THR A 320 -3.34 1.83 2.25
CA THR A 320 -2.89 3.09 2.90
C THR A 320 -1.58 3.63 2.36
N VAL A 321 -0.86 2.84 1.55
CA VAL A 321 0.30 3.28 0.76
C VAL A 321 0.16 2.73 -0.67
N PRO A 322 -0.81 3.22 -1.45
CA PRO A 322 -1.06 2.70 -2.79
C PRO A 322 0.12 2.95 -3.74
N GLY A 323 0.22 2.11 -4.78
CA GLY A 323 1.26 2.22 -5.80
C GLY A 323 1.28 3.58 -6.48
N MET A 324 2.51 4.10 -6.67
CA MET A 324 2.78 5.42 -7.24
C MET A 324 3.73 5.36 -8.45
N THR A 325 3.87 4.20 -9.10
CA THR A 325 4.59 4.13 -10.37
C THR A 325 3.78 4.86 -11.47
N PRO A 326 4.38 5.29 -12.57
CA PRO A 326 3.64 5.95 -13.65
C PRO A 326 2.44 5.14 -14.19
N MET A 327 2.49 3.81 -14.08
CA MET A 327 1.46 2.87 -14.52
C MET A 327 0.47 2.46 -13.42
N SER A 328 0.68 2.90 -12.17
CA SER A 328 -0.20 2.54 -11.06
C SER A 328 -1.56 3.25 -11.15
N LEU A 329 -2.56 2.66 -10.49
CA LEU A 329 -3.97 3.09 -10.48
C LEU A 329 -4.14 4.55 -10.01
N VAL A 330 -3.50 4.94 -8.89
CA VAL A 330 -3.63 6.30 -8.36
C VAL A 330 -3.04 7.36 -9.29
N PRO A 331 -1.82 7.24 -9.84
CA PRO A 331 -1.34 8.16 -10.87
C PRO A 331 -2.23 8.23 -12.13
N ALA A 332 -2.87 7.12 -12.52
CA ALA A 332 -3.85 7.14 -13.61
C ALA A 332 -5.09 7.97 -13.23
N GLN A 333 -5.61 7.80 -12.03
CA GLN A 333 -6.73 8.58 -11.50
C GLN A 333 -6.41 10.07 -11.38
N VAL A 334 -5.20 10.42 -10.91
CA VAL A 334 -4.72 11.82 -10.81
C VAL A 334 -4.68 12.48 -12.18
N ARG A 335 -4.11 11.79 -13.19
CA ARG A 335 -4.10 12.29 -14.58
C ARG A 335 -5.51 12.46 -15.14
N ALA A 336 -6.41 11.49 -14.89
CA ALA A 336 -7.79 11.55 -15.34
C ALA A 336 -8.58 12.68 -14.66
N ALA A 337 -8.20 13.08 -13.44
CA ALA A 337 -8.74 14.26 -12.75
C ALA A 337 -8.19 15.59 -13.31
N GLY A 338 -7.23 15.57 -14.24
CA GLY A 338 -6.56 16.77 -14.76
C GLY A 338 -5.56 17.41 -13.78
N ILE A 339 -5.16 16.68 -12.73
CA ILE A 339 -4.19 17.13 -11.72
C ILE A 339 -2.79 16.71 -12.18
N SER A 340 -1.81 17.61 -12.07
CA SER A 340 -0.42 17.23 -12.33
C SER A 340 0.14 16.38 -11.18
N MET A 341 1.07 15.45 -11.49
CA MET A 341 1.72 14.65 -10.44
C MET A 341 2.53 15.52 -9.47
N GLU A 342 3.11 16.61 -9.95
CA GLU A 342 3.82 17.57 -9.11
C GLU A 342 2.85 18.24 -8.11
N GLU A 343 1.73 18.77 -8.57
CA GLU A 343 0.69 19.35 -7.71
C GLU A 343 0.21 18.35 -6.67
N PHE A 344 -0.14 17.14 -7.11
CA PHE A 344 -0.64 16.07 -6.25
C PHE A 344 0.36 15.68 -5.16
N VAL A 345 1.62 15.40 -5.51
CA VAL A 345 2.65 15.00 -4.55
C VAL A 345 2.94 16.12 -3.55
N ASN A 346 3.03 17.37 -4.02
CA ASN A 346 3.28 18.50 -3.12
C ASN A 346 2.08 18.78 -2.19
N THR A 347 0.83 18.56 -2.64
CA THR A 347 -0.35 18.58 -1.77
C THR A 347 -0.26 17.53 -0.66
N LEU A 348 0.17 16.30 -0.97
CA LEU A 348 0.35 15.27 0.06
C LEU A 348 1.41 15.67 1.09
N ILE A 349 2.51 16.32 0.66
CA ILE A 349 3.56 16.81 1.56
C ILE A 349 3.03 17.97 2.43
N GLU A 350 2.32 18.92 1.85
CA GLU A 350 1.76 20.08 2.55
C GLU A 350 0.76 19.67 3.66
N ASN A 351 0.10 18.52 3.51
CA ASN A 351 -0.79 17.96 4.54
C ASN A 351 -0.06 17.27 5.71
N ILE A 352 1.25 17.02 5.62
CA ILE A 352 2.05 16.49 6.72
C ILE A 352 2.36 17.57 7.76
N CYS A 353 2.33 18.83 7.38
CA CYS A 353 2.83 19.98 8.14
C CYS A 353 1.80 20.61 9.06
#